data_95ddf9ae1f65c1928b632d883eda298c
#
_entry.id   95ddf9ae1f65c1928b632d883eda298c
#
_cell.length_a   1.000
_cell.length_b   1.000
_cell.length_c   1.000
_cell.angle_alpha   90.00
_cell.angle_beta   90.00
_cell.angle_gamma   90.00
#
_symmetry.space_group_name_H-M   'P 1'
#
loop_
_entity.id
_entity.type
_entity.pdbx_description
1 polymer ?
#
loop_
_entity_poly.entity_id
_entity_poly.type
_entity_poly.pdbx_seq_one_letter_code
_entity_poly.pdbx_strand_id
1 'polypeptide(L)'
;MVFHIPLASLLLILTSHVSAAVVDITAFGAKGDGKTQNRDAINKAIETAAAAGGGTVEFPAGKWVTGSIRLRSNVTPHLDRGAVIEASSEASAYDAPEPNQWDKFQDFGHSHFHNSLIWGEGLENIAIVGGGRISGNALTRGARGGGGDKAIALKLCRNVTLRDFSIATGGHFGILATGVDNLTIDNITIDTNRDGIDIDSCRNVRISNSSINAPNDDAITLKGSHALGEARVSENITITNSMVSGFEAGSLLDGTYKRTVQRAPDRDGPTGRIKIGTESEGDFRNITISNVVFDTSRGLALESVDGAHIEDVAVSNITMRNVSNAPIFIRLGSRMRAPEGTAIGSIKRISISNVTAYNADPRYASIISGVPGHDVEDVKLSGIRLVSRGGLTLDDTAKQPADMVNSFFFRASGGVPPRQPYETPEREKEYPEPSMFGILPAYGFFIRHAKGIELSHVDLSYVKEDRRPAFVLDSVDGIALENCRAQKASGAVTLVMMNAKAVEAHHCAALVDFRGESVARKEM
;
A
#
# COMPACT_ATOMS: atom_id res chain seq x y z
N MET A 1 -49.26 20.27 -68.23
CA MET A 1 -48.06 20.18 -67.39
C MET A 1 -48.51 20.13 -65.96
N VAL A 2 -48.54 18.94 -65.36
CA VAL A 2 -48.97 18.74 -63.97
C VAL A 2 -47.68 18.54 -63.17
N PHE A 3 -47.40 19.47 -62.25
CA PHE A 3 -46.27 19.37 -61.36
C PHE A 3 -46.65 18.48 -60.17
N HIS A 4 -45.95 17.36 -59.99
CA HIS A 4 -46.01 16.53 -58.81
C HIS A 4 -44.97 17.05 -57.79
N ILE A 5 -45.40 17.50 -56.63
CA ILE A 5 -44.53 17.81 -55.47
C ILE A 5 -44.44 16.53 -54.62
N PRO A 6 -43.27 15.99 -54.32
CA PRO A 6 -43.12 14.86 -53.43
C PRO A 6 -43.28 15.31 -51.96
N LEU A 7 -44.17 14.65 -51.22
CA LEU A 7 -44.36 14.80 -49.77
C LEU A 7 -43.12 14.18 -49.08
N ALA A 8 -42.24 15.01 -48.54
CA ALA A 8 -41.14 14.55 -47.67
C ALA A 8 -41.72 14.19 -46.29
N SER A 9 -41.73 12.91 -45.93
CA SER A 9 -42.07 12.41 -44.58
C SER A 9 -40.98 12.82 -43.59
N LEU A 10 -41.26 13.79 -42.75
CA LEU A 10 -40.40 14.19 -41.63
C LEU A 10 -40.48 13.11 -40.52
N LEU A 11 -39.49 12.24 -40.43
CA LEU A 11 -39.35 11.27 -39.35
C LEU A 11 -38.91 11.99 -38.08
N LEU A 12 -39.84 12.27 -37.17
CA LEU A 12 -39.54 12.86 -35.85
C LEU A 12 -38.90 11.76 -34.98
N ILE A 13 -37.60 11.77 -34.86
CA ILE A 13 -36.89 10.93 -33.88
C ILE A 13 -37.11 11.60 -32.50
N LEU A 14 -38.08 11.07 -31.75
CA LEU A 14 -38.21 11.37 -30.33
C LEU A 14 -37.01 10.76 -29.58
N THR A 15 -35.98 11.54 -29.34
CA THR A 15 -34.96 11.20 -28.34
C THR A 15 -35.61 11.34 -26.98
N SER A 16 -36.10 10.22 -26.41
CA SER A 16 -36.45 10.17 -25.00
C SER A 16 -35.20 10.48 -24.18
N HIS A 17 -35.10 11.65 -23.59
CA HIS A 17 -34.15 11.95 -22.57
C HIS A 17 -34.54 11.11 -21.36
N VAL A 18 -33.87 9.97 -21.19
CA VAL A 18 -33.95 9.20 -19.93
C VAL A 18 -33.24 10.06 -18.90
N SER A 19 -34.02 10.78 -18.09
CA SER A 19 -33.46 11.44 -16.90
C SER A 19 -33.00 10.32 -15.98
N ALA A 20 -31.73 10.40 -15.51
CA ALA A 20 -31.20 9.44 -14.54
C ALA A 20 -32.15 9.39 -13.32
N ALA A 21 -32.57 8.20 -12.94
CA ALA A 21 -33.49 8.03 -11.81
C ALA A 21 -32.79 8.47 -10.50
N VAL A 22 -33.47 9.24 -9.68
CA VAL A 22 -33.06 9.48 -8.28
C VAL A 22 -34.02 8.67 -7.40
N VAL A 23 -33.44 7.78 -6.61
CA VAL A 23 -34.17 6.79 -5.81
C VAL A 23 -33.76 6.96 -4.35
N ASP A 24 -34.69 7.37 -3.49
CA ASP A 24 -34.45 7.47 -2.04
C ASP A 24 -34.71 6.12 -1.36
N ILE A 25 -33.76 5.62 -0.55
CA ILE A 25 -33.90 4.33 0.15
C ILE A 25 -35.08 4.31 1.13
N THR A 26 -35.52 5.46 1.64
CA THR A 26 -36.67 5.56 2.56
C THR A 26 -37.97 5.20 1.89
N ALA A 27 -38.08 5.41 0.57
CA ALA A 27 -39.26 5.00 -0.22
C ALA A 27 -39.44 3.47 -0.27
N PHE A 28 -38.39 2.72 0.07
CA PHE A 28 -38.41 1.25 0.14
C PHE A 28 -38.50 0.73 1.58
N GLY A 29 -38.75 1.62 2.55
CA GLY A 29 -38.94 1.26 3.95
C GLY A 29 -37.66 1.28 4.79
N ALA A 30 -36.54 1.78 4.26
CA ALA A 30 -35.31 1.96 5.06
C ALA A 30 -35.55 3.00 6.18
N LYS A 31 -34.94 2.76 7.35
CA LYS A 31 -35.05 3.63 8.53
C LYS A 31 -33.67 4.00 9.04
N GLY A 32 -33.36 5.28 9.08
CA GLY A 32 -32.09 5.83 9.55
C GLY A 32 -31.99 5.95 11.07
N ASP A 33 -32.55 5.01 11.81
CA ASP A 33 -32.70 5.03 13.29
C ASP A 33 -31.54 4.38 14.07
N GLY A 34 -30.54 3.84 13.35
CA GLY A 34 -29.39 3.15 13.94
C GLY A 34 -29.70 1.77 14.54
N LYS A 35 -30.87 1.20 14.25
CA LYS A 35 -31.34 -0.08 14.81
C LYS A 35 -31.94 -1.00 13.77
N THR A 36 -32.78 -0.47 12.88
CA THR A 36 -33.50 -1.26 11.86
C THR A 36 -32.51 -1.81 10.84
N GLN A 37 -32.60 -3.13 10.57
CA GLN A 37 -31.84 -3.76 9.49
C GLN A 37 -32.41 -3.30 8.13
N ASN A 38 -31.60 -2.65 7.31
CA ASN A 38 -32.03 -2.00 6.06
C ASN A 38 -31.56 -2.73 4.79
N ARG A 39 -30.87 -3.88 4.89
CA ARG A 39 -30.27 -4.59 3.75
C ARG A 39 -31.21 -4.74 2.57
N ASP A 40 -32.42 -5.26 2.82
CA ASP A 40 -33.39 -5.58 1.74
C ASP A 40 -33.94 -4.30 1.11
N ALA A 41 -34.25 -3.29 1.91
CA ALA A 41 -34.72 -1.99 1.44
C ALA A 41 -33.69 -1.29 0.55
N ILE A 42 -32.41 -1.26 1.01
CA ILE A 42 -31.30 -0.65 0.26
C ILE A 42 -31.05 -1.40 -1.05
N ASN A 43 -30.97 -2.73 -1.02
CA ASN A 43 -30.76 -3.53 -2.23
C ASN A 43 -31.92 -3.38 -3.22
N LYS A 44 -33.16 -3.29 -2.73
CA LYS A 44 -34.34 -3.05 -3.57
C LYS A 44 -34.27 -1.69 -4.27
N ALA A 45 -33.84 -0.64 -3.58
CA ALA A 45 -33.64 0.69 -4.15
C ALA A 45 -32.57 0.65 -5.28
N ILE A 46 -31.44 -0.01 -5.03
CA ILE A 46 -30.36 -0.19 -6.02
C ILE A 46 -30.85 -0.99 -7.25
N GLU A 47 -31.59 -2.07 -7.04
CA GLU A 47 -32.17 -2.87 -8.12
C GLU A 47 -33.18 -2.08 -8.94
N THR A 48 -33.98 -1.22 -8.30
CA THR A 48 -34.94 -0.34 -8.97
C THR A 48 -34.24 0.70 -9.85
N ALA A 49 -33.17 1.34 -9.33
CA ALA A 49 -32.38 2.27 -10.13
C ALA A 49 -31.73 1.57 -11.33
N ALA A 50 -31.17 0.38 -11.12
CA ALA A 50 -30.54 -0.41 -12.18
C ALA A 50 -31.57 -0.83 -13.27
N ALA A 51 -32.77 -1.27 -12.88
CA ALA A 51 -33.86 -1.63 -13.81
C ALA A 51 -34.35 -0.44 -14.64
N ALA A 52 -34.20 0.79 -14.13
CA ALA A 52 -34.50 2.02 -14.86
C ALA A 52 -33.35 2.44 -15.83
N GLY A 53 -32.31 1.63 -15.96
CA GLY A 53 -31.15 1.92 -16.82
C GLY A 53 -29.99 2.59 -16.07
N GLY A 54 -30.11 2.81 -14.77
CA GLY A 54 -29.13 3.45 -13.91
C GLY A 54 -29.67 4.69 -13.19
N GLY A 55 -28.87 5.27 -12.30
CA GLY A 55 -29.26 6.46 -11.56
C GLY A 55 -28.57 6.58 -10.21
N THR A 56 -29.05 7.53 -9.43
CA THR A 56 -28.53 7.81 -8.07
C THR A 56 -29.45 7.17 -7.03
N VAL A 57 -28.85 6.49 -6.06
CA VAL A 57 -29.56 5.98 -4.87
C VAL A 57 -29.14 6.83 -3.67
N GLU A 58 -30.08 7.63 -3.19
CA GLU A 58 -29.86 8.57 -2.11
C GLU A 58 -29.94 7.91 -0.75
N PHE A 59 -28.90 8.18 0.08
CA PHE A 59 -28.84 7.86 1.50
C PHE A 59 -28.96 9.17 2.29
N PRO A 60 -30.16 9.57 2.72
CA PRO A 60 -30.33 10.78 3.50
C PRO A 60 -29.57 10.75 4.84
N ALA A 61 -29.48 11.92 5.52
CA ALA A 61 -28.91 11.98 6.87
C ALA A 61 -29.63 10.99 7.80
N GLY A 62 -28.86 10.16 8.52
CA GLY A 62 -29.35 9.11 9.39
C GLY A 62 -28.35 7.99 9.56
N LYS A 63 -28.63 7.03 10.44
CA LYS A 63 -27.75 5.88 10.68
C LYS A 63 -28.41 4.60 10.15
N TRP A 64 -27.90 4.10 9.04
CA TRP A 64 -28.44 3.01 8.24
C TRP A 64 -27.72 1.70 8.56
N VAL A 65 -28.22 0.91 9.53
CA VAL A 65 -27.67 -0.40 9.86
C VAL A 65 -27.99 -1.39 8.73
N THR A 66 -26.95 -2.04 8.19
CA THR A 66 -27.11 -2.96 7.06
C THR A 66 -26.03 -4.03 7.03
N GLY A 67 -26.34 -5.17 6.41
CA GLY A 67 -25.36 -6.12 5.92
C GLY A 67 -24.94 -5.81 4.49
N SER A 68 -24.76 -6.85 3.65
CA SER A 68 -24.25 -6.69 2.29
C SER A 68 -25.13 -5.83 1.39
N ILE A 69 -24.57 -4.73 0.91
CA ILE A 69 -25.10 -3.89 -0.16
C ILE A 69 -24.48 -4.38 -1.48
N ARG A 70 -25.32 -4.78 -2.42
CA ARG A 70 -24.91 -5.31 -3.73
C ARG A 70 -25.01 -4.22 -4.78
N LEU A 71 -23.87 -3.73 -5.25
CA LEU A 71 -23.83 -2.73 -6.32
C LEU A 71 -24.38 -3.27 -7.64
N ARG A 72 -24.76 -2.36 -8.55
CA ARG A 72 -25.22 -2.65 -9.92
C ARG A 72 -24.58 -1.66 -10.88
N SER A 73 -24.37 -2.11 -12.12
CA SER A 73 -23.86 -1.24 -13.19
C SER A 73 -24.74 -0.01 -13.40
N ASN A 74 -24.10 1.13 -13.70
CA ASN A 74 -24.74 2.43 -13.92
C ASN A 74 -25.47 3.01 -12.69
N VAL A 75 -25.21 2.52 -11.48
CA VAL A 75 -25.85 3.00 -10.23
C VAL A 75 -24.81 3.68 -9.35
N THR A 76 -25.20 4.81 -8.77
CA THR A 76 -24.42 5.64 -7.87
C THR A 76 -25.08 5.75 -6.50
N PRO A 77 -24.69 5.00 -5.47
CA PRO A 77 -24.96 5.36 -4.09
C PRO A 77 -24.42 6.75 -3.75
N HIS A 78 -25.26 7.65 -3.30
CA HIS A 78 -24.92 8.99 -2.85
C HIS A 78 -25.22 9.12 -1.35
N LEU A 79 -24.19 9.42 -0.57
CA LEU A 79 -24.28 9.53 0.88
C LEU A 79 -24.33 11.02 1.27
N ASP A 80 -25.49 11.49 1.69
CA ASP A 80 -25.63 12.85 2.20
C ASP A 80 -24.70 13.12 3.39
N ARG A 81 -24.38 14.39 3.65
CA ARG A 81 -23.71 14.76 4.89
C ARG A 81 -24.59 14.37 6.08
N GLY A 82 -24.02 13.62 7.01
CA GLY A 82 -24.76 13.03 8.13
C GLY A 82 -25.36 11.65 7.86
N ALA A 83 -25.27 11.12 6.64
CA ALA A 83 -25.57 9.73 6.37
C ALA A 83 -24.45 8.83 6.90
N VAL A 84 -24.80 7.77 7.63
CA VAL A 84 -23.85 6.77 8.12
C VAL A 84 -24.37 5.38 7.72
N ILE A 85 -23.66 4.69 6.83
CA ILE A 85 -23.87 3.27 6.58
C ILE A 85 -23.14 2.51 7.69
N GLU A 86 -23.88 1.87 8.58
CA GLU A 86 -23.34 1.12 9.72
C GLU A 86 -23.37 -0.37 9.45
N ALA A 87 -22.22 -1.02 9.59
CA ALA A 87 -22.09 -2.47 9.47
C ALA A 87 -22.93 -3.18 10.54
N SER A 88 -23.78 -4.12 10.14
CA SER A 88 -24.56 -4.95 11.04
C SER A 88 -23.68 -5.92 11.83
N SER A 89 -24.01 -6.13 13.10
CA SER A 89 -23.41 -7.19 13.92
C SER A 89 -23.99 -8.59 13.64
N GLU A 90 -25.07 -8.67 12.86
CA GLU A 90 -25.71 -9.93 12.50
C GLU A 90 -24.97 -10.59 11.33
N ALA A 91 -24.30 -11.71 11.56
CA ALA A 91 -23.57 -12.44 10.53
C ALA A 91 -24.45 -12.86 9.34
N SER A 92 -25.71 -13.20 9.58
CA SER A 92 -26.69 -13.58 8.55
C SER A 92 -27.13 -12.43 7.63
N ALA A 93 -26.80 -11.18 8.01
CA ALA A 93 -27.06 -10.02 7.16
C ALA A 93 -26.07 -9.89 6.00
N TYR A 94 -24.95 -10.62 6.05
CA TYR A 94 -23.95 -10.60 4.98
C TYR A 94 -24.11 -11.76 4.02
N ASP A 95 -23.67 -11.54 2.79
CA ASP A 95 -23.57 -12.61 1.81
C ASP A 95 -22.42 -13.56 2.20
N ALA A 96 -22.54 -14.82 1.80
CA ALA A 96 -21.48 -15.79 2.05
C ALA A 96 -20.25 -15.48 1.18
N PRO A 97 -19.02 -15.75 1.67
CA PRO A 97 -17.85 -15.69 0.81
C PRO A 97 -18.00 -16.70 -0.33
N GLU A 98 -17.70 -16.26 -1.55
CA GLU A 98 -17.71 -17.14 -2.72
C GLU A 98 -16.50 -18.11 -2.70
N PRO A 99 -16.61 -19.30 -3.28
CA PRO A 99 -15.48 -20.22 -3.43
C PRO A 99 -14.40 -19.61 -4.31
N ASN A 100 -13.13 -19.78 -3.89
CA ASN A 100 -11.98 -19.42 -4.69
C ASN A 100 -10.97 -20.58 -4.67
N GLN A 101 -10.73 -21.23 -5.83
CA GLN A 101 -9.80 -22.34 -5.94
C GLN A 101 -8.32 -21.94 -5.82
N TRP A 102 -8.05 -20.62 -5.84
CA TRP A 102 -6.70 -20.03 -5.80
C TRP A 102 -6.34 -19.46 -4.43
N ASP A 103 -7.17 -19.68 -3.39
CA ASP A 103 -7.04 -19.08 -2.06
C ASP A 103 -5.71 -19.39 -1.34
N LYS A 104 -5.02 -20.44 -1.78
CA LYS A 104 -3.70 -20.83 -1.24
C LYS A 104 -2.54 -19.91 -1.64
N PHE A 105 -2.72 -19.09 -2.69
CA PHE A 105 -1.67 -18.24 -3.22
C PHE A 105 -1.64 -16.83 -2.60
N GLN A 106 -2.66 -16.45 -1.85
CA GLN A 106 -2.74 -15.15 -1.17
C GLN A 106 -3.45 -15.30 0.19
N ASP A 107 -3.51 -14.21 0.95
CA ASP A 107 -4.31 -14.13 2.17
C ASP A 107 -5.79 -14.39 1.86
N PHE A 108 -6.50 -15.08 2.77
CA PHE A 108 -7.92 -15.37 2.66
C PHE A 108 -8.75 -14.11 2.31
N GLY A 109 -8.44 -12.97 2.91
CA GLY A 109 -9.15 -11.71 2.65
C GLY A 109 -9.08 -11.25 1.19
N HIS A 110 -8.01 -11.57 0.44
CA HIS A 110 -7.87 -11.26 -0.99
C HIS A 110 -8.64 -12.22 -1.90
N SER A 111 -9.12 -13.32 -1.38
CA SER A 111 -9.75 -14.37 -2.17
C SER A 111 -11.27 -14.28 -2.24
N HIS A 112 -11.91 -13.44 -1.40
CA HIS A 112 -13.35 -13.37 -1.23
C HIS A 112 -13.83 -11.93 -1.19
N PHE A 113 -14.98 -11.65 -1.85
CA PHE A 113 -15.49 -10.30 -2.07
C PHE A 113 -16.93 -10.13 -1.58
N HIS A 114 -17.79 -11.17 -1.71
CA HIS A 114 -19.23 -11.05 -1.43
C HIS A 114 -19.52 -10.85 0.06
N ASN A 115 -18.70 -11.39 0.95
CA ASN A 115 -18.82 -11.22 2.40
C ASN A 115 -18.32 -9.82 2.87
N SER A 116 -18.77 -8.79 2.18
CA SER A 116 -18.39 -7.39 2.46
C SER A 116 -19.63 -6.53 2.72
N LEU A 117 -19.43 -5.37 3.36
CA LEU A 117 -20.53 -4.44 3.61
C LEU A 117 -21.06 -3.85 2.30
N ILE A 118 -20.18 -3.47 1.38
CA ILE A 118 -20.53 -3.02 0.04
C ILE A 118 -19.68 -3.80 -0.94
N TRP A 119 -20.31 -4.45 -1.92
CA TRP A 119 -19.56 -5.18 -2.92
C TRP A 119 -20.13 -5.12 -4.33
N GLY A 120 -19.27 -5.33 -5.32
CA GLY A 120 -19.61 -5.43 -6.73
C GLY A 120 -18.65 -6.33 -7.50
N GLU A 121 -19.15 -7.16 -8.39
CA GLU A 121 -18.37 -8.04 -9.26
C GLU A 121 -18.84 -7.91 -10.71
N GLY A 122 -17.88 -7.73 -11.66
CA GLY A 122 -18.16 -7.64 -13.09
C GLY A 122 -18.99 -6.42 -13.52
N LEU A 123 -18.95 -5.35 -12.74
CA LEU A 123 -19.80 -4.17 -12.95
C LEU A 123 -19.08 -3.08 -13.73
N GLU A 124 -19.85 -2.17 -14.33
CA GLU A 124 -19.34 -1.01 -15.02
C GLU A 124 -20.08 0.27 -14.68
N ASN A 125 -19.37 1.40 -14.81
CA ASN A 125 -19.92 2.75 -14.59
C ASN A 125 -20.58 2.89 -13.22
N ILE A 126 -19.87 2.51 -12.16
CA ILE A 126 -20.36 2.61 -10.78
C ILE A 126 -19.62 3.71 -10.02
N ALA A 127 -20.31 4.32 -9.07
CA ALA A 127 -19.68 5.27 -8.17
C ALA A 127 -20.24 5.11 -6.75
N ILE A 128 -19.46 5.50 -5.75
CA ILE A 128 -19.93 5.79 -4.39
C ILE A 128 -19.43 7.21 -4.09
N VAL A 129 -20.34 8.13 -3.80
CA VAL A 129 -20.00 9.54 -3.65
C VAL A 129 -20.77 10.19 -2.49
N GLY A 130 -20.38 11.42 -2.14
CA GLY A 130 -21.08 12.23 -1.16
C GLY A 130 -20.39 12.30 0.21
N GLY A 131 -20.78 13.26 1.04
CA GLY A 131 -20.06 13.61 2.28
C GLY A 131 -20.38 12.74 3.51
N GLY A 132 -20.98 11.55 3.32
CA GLY A 132 -21.35 10.66 4.40
C GLY A 132 -20.21 9.77 4.91
N ARG A 133 -20.57 8.79 5.72
CA ARG A 133 -19.61 7.86 6.36
C ARG A 133 -20.04 6.42 6.19
N ILE A 134 -19.05 5.56 5.99
CA ILE A 134 -19.18 4.10 6.10
C ILE A 134 -18.51 3.70 7.43
N SER A 135 -19.28 3.05 8.32
CA SER A 135 -18.82 2.60 9.63
C SER A 135 -18.78 1.08 9.67
N GLY A 136 -17.58 0.53 9.69
CA GLY A 136 -17.36 -0.91 9.70
C GLY A 136 -17.11 -1.50 11.10
N ASN A 137 -17.62 -0.88 12.17
CA ASN A 137 -17.35 -1.29 13.56
C ASN A 137 -17.65 -2.76 13.86
N ALA A 138 -18.60 -3.38 13.16
CA ALA A 138 -18.95 -4.79 13.32
C ALA A 138 -18.24 -5.71 12.33
N LEU A 139 -17.43 -5.17 11.42
CA LEU A 139 -16.66 -5.98 10.47
C LEU A 139 -15.51 -6.72 11.16
N THR A 140 -15.25 -7.92 10.72
CA THR A 140 -14.20 -8.80 11.26
C THR A 140 -12.90 -8.70 10.48
N ARG A 141 -11.88 -9.42 10.91
CA ARG A 141 -10.58 -9.50 10.19
C ARG A 141 -10.49 -10.72 9.27
N GLY A 142 -11.60 -11.15 8.66
CA GLY A 142 -11.60 -12.28 7.73
C GLY A 142 -11.62 -13.65 8.41
N ALA A 143 -12.26 -13.78 9.57
CA ALA A 143 -12.52 -15.08 10.16
C ALA A 143 -13.42 -15.92 9.23
N ARG A 144 -13.03 -17.15 8.96
CA ARG A 144 -13.80 -18.13 8.14
C ARG A 144 -15.19 -18.47 8.72
N GLY A 145 -15.66 -17.76 9.73
CA GLY A 145 -16.86 -18.05 10.53
C GLY A 145 -18.14 -17.27 10.19
N GLY A 146 -18.16 -16.51 9.09
CA GLY A 146 -19.33 -15.71 8.70
C GLY A 146 -19.25 -14.24 9.18
N GLY A 147 -20.13 -13.39 8.65
CA GLY A 147 -20.11 -11.95 8.85
C GLY A 147 -19.33 -11.20 7.77
N GLY A 148 -19.43 -9.87 7.76
CA GLY A 148 -18.69 -9.01 6.86
C GLY A 148 -17.25 -8.81 7.31
N ASP A 149 -16.32 -8.72 6.35
CA ASP A 149 -14.91 -8.52 6.66
C ASP A 149 -14.25 -7.34 5.93
N LYS A 150 -14.97 -6.64 5.04
CA LYS A 150 -14.48 -5.46 4.31
C LYS A 150 -15.55 -4.39 4.23
N ALA A 151 -15.14 -3.11 4.23
CA ALA A 151 -16.10 -2.04 4.02
C ALA A 151 -16.55 -1.98 2.55
N ILE A 152 -15.59 -1.98 1.60
CA ILE A 152 -15.86 -1.99 0.16
C ILE A 152 -15.00 -3.07 -0.51
N ALA A 153 -15.63 -3.93 -1.34
CA ALA A 153 -14.94 -4.91 -2.16
C ALA A 153 -15.43 -4.88 -3.62
N LEU A 154 -14.51 -4.69 -4.55
CA LEU A 154 -14.79 -4.61 -5.99
C LEU A 154 -13.93 -5.64 -6.73
N LYS A 155 -14.56 -6.44 -7.58
CA LYS A 155 -13.89 -7.45 -8.38
C LYS A 155 -14.27 -7.33 -9.85
N LEU A 156 -13.26 -7.28 -10.73
CA LEU A 156 -13.44 -7.22 -12.19
C LEU A 156 -14.41 -6.12 -12.67
N CYS A 157 -14.41 -4.98 -11.97
CA CYS A 157 -15.23 -3.82 -12.32
C CYS A 157 -14.46 -2.86 -13.25
N ARG A 158 -15.18 -1.94 -13.91
CA ARG A 158 -14.57 -0.89 -14.72
C ARG A 158 -15.29 0.44 -14.62
N ASN A 159 -14.59 1.54 -14.86
CA ASN A 159 -15.11 2.91 -14.76
C ASN A 159 -15.72 3.18 -13.38
N VAL A 160 -14.87 3.10 -12.35
CA VAL A 160 -15.29 3.19 -10.95
C VAL A 160 -14.85 4.53 -10.36
N THR A 161 -15.72 5.19 -9.60
CA THR A 161 -15.41 6.40 -8.85
C THR A 161 -15.80 6.26 -7.38
N LEU A 162 -14.85 6.43 -6.47
CA LEU A 162 -15.05 6.47 -5.02
C LEU A 162 -14.61 7.85 -4.52
N ARG A 163 -15.52 8.68 -4.03
CA ARG A 163 -15.20 10.08 -3.77
C ARG A 163 -16.01 10.73 -2.63
N ASP A 164 -15.33 11.60 -1.86
CA ASP A 164 -15.89 12.56 -0.91
C ASP A 164 -16.45 11.98 0.40
N PHE A 165 -16.32 10.69 0.67
CA PHE A 165 -16.81 10.06 1.90
C PHE A 165 -15.69 9.68 2.87
N SER A 166 -16.06 9.20 4.05
CA SER A 166 -15.12 8.64 5.02
C SER A 166 -15.44 7.18 5.35
N ILE A 167 -14.40 6.41 5.71
CA ILE A 167 -14.52 5.05 6.26
C ILE A 167 -13.94 5.04 7.67
N ALA A 168 -14.73 4.60 8.64
CA ALA A 168 -14.29 4.31 9.99
C ALA A 168 -14.30 2.80 10.22
N THR A 169 -13.14 2.22 10.54
CA THR A 169 -12.98 0.78 10.80
C THR A 169 -13.37 -0.09 9.59
N GLY A 170 -12.40 -0.40 8.73
CA GLY A 170 -12.64 -1.13 7.47
C GLY A 170 -12.76 -2.65 7.58
N GLY A 171 -12.61 -3.22 8.78
CA GLY A 171 -12.50 -4.68 8.91
C GLY A 171 -11.13 -5.19 8.51
N HIS A 172 -11.05 -6.14 7.60
CA HIS A 172 -9.80 -6.60 7.00
C HIS A 172 -9.23 -5.54 6.04
N PHE A 173 -10.10 -4.96 5.19
CA PHE A 173 -9.77 -3.88 4.25
C PHE A 173 -10.82 -2.76 4.30
N GLY A 174 -10.36 -1.52 4.27
CA GLY A 174 -11.25 -0.38 4.01
C GLY A 174 -11.80 -0.45 2.59
N ILE A 175 -10.92 -0.59 1.60
CA ILE A 175 -11.25 -0.80 0.19
C ILE A 175 -10.36 -1.90 -0.36
N LEU A 176 -10.95 -2.95 -0.91
CA LEU A 176 -10.28 -3.94 -1.75
C LEU A 176 -10.81 -3.84 -3.17
N ALA A 177 -9.94 -3.51 -4.13
CA ALA A 177 -10.25 -3.51 -5.55
C ALA A 177 -9.34 -4.51 -6.26
N THR A 178 -9.91 -5.60 -6.80
CA THR A 178 -9.17 -6.64 -7.52
C THR A 178 -9.62 -6.72 -8.96
N GLY A 179 -8.69 -6.54 -9.89
CA GLY A 179 -8.98 -6.60 -11.33
C GLY A 179 -9.82 -5.43 -11.86
N VAL A 180 -9.80 -4.29 -11.18
CA VAL A 180 -10.59 -3.11 -11.56
C VAL A 180 -9.83 -2.24 -12.55
N ASP A 181 -10.51 -1.83 -13.63
CA ASP A 181 -9.97 -0.94 -14.64
C ASP A 181 -10.63 0.45 -14.58
N ASN A 182 -9.85 1.51 -14.81
CA ASN A 182 -10.30 2.91 -14.74
C ASN A 182 -10.92 3.27 -13.37
N LEU A 183 -10.13 3.14 -12.31
CA LEU A 183 -10.54 3.44 -10.94
C LEU A 183 -10.06 4.83 -10.51
N THR A 184 -10.97 5.64 -9.99
CA THR A 184 -10.64 6.92 -9.34
C THR A 184 -11.07 6.87 -7.87
N ILE A 185 -10.11 7.11 -6.97
CA ILE A 185 -10.33 7.27 -5.53
C ILE A 185 -9.85 8.68 -5.18
N ASP A 186 -10.76 9.56 -4.77
CA ASP A 186 -10.45 10.96 -4.58
C ASP A 186 -11.14 11.55 -3.35
N ASN A 187 -10.40 12.38 -2.60
CA ASN A 187 -10.91 13.13 -1.46
C ASN A 187 -11.65 12.25 -0.42
N ILE A 188 -11.06 11.09 -0.07
CA ILE A 188 -11.60 10.22 0.97
C ILE A 188 -10.75 10.24 2.24
N THR A 189 -11.38 9.99 3.38
CA THR A 189 -10.69 9.79 4.66
C THR A 189 -10.96 8.39 5.17
N ILE A 190 -9.91 7.59 5.36
CA ILE A 190 -10.01 6.25 5.94
C ILE A 190 -9.27 6.22 7.26
N ASP A 191 -9.97 5.85 8.33
CA ASP A 191 -9.38 5.62 9.64
C ASP A 191 -9.74 4.20 10.08
N THR A 192 -8.84 3.29 9.79
CA THR A 192 -9.06 1.86 9.99
C THR A 192 -8.01 1.28 10.93
N ASN A 193 -8.25 0.08 11.40
CA ASN A 193 -7.33 -0.66 12.26
C ASN A 193 -6.43 -1.63 11.49
N ARG A 194 -6.66 -1.81 10.17
CA ARG A 194 -5.89 -2.67 9.28
C ARG A 194 -5.74 -2.00 7.91
N ASP A 195 -5.58 -2.75 6.80
CA ASP A 195 -5.35 -2.20 5.46
C ASP A 195 -6.39 -1.13 5.08
N GLY A 196 -5.91 0.00 4.56
CA GLY A 196 -6.76 1.11 4.14
C GLY A 196 -7.31 0.89 2.73
N ILE A 197 -6.43 0.93 1.72
CA ILE A 197 -6.77 0.78 0.30
C ILE A 197 -5.84 -0.28 -0.30
N ASP A 198 -6.41 -1.36 -0.79
CA ASP A 198 -5.72 -2.40 -1.54
C ASP A 198 -6.15 -2.39 -3.01
N ILE A 199 -5.20 -2.14 -3.89
CA ILE A 199 -5.33 -2.12 -5.34
C ILE A 199 -4.61 -3.35 -5.88
N ASP A 200 -5.37 -4.37 -6.25
CA ASP A 200 -4.84 -5.67 -6.64
C ASP A 200 -5.12 -5.94 -8.12
N SER A 201 -4.07 -6.14 -8.92
CA SER A 201 -4.22 -6.48 -10.34
C SER A 201 -5.08 -5.48 -11.14
N CYS A 202 -4.96 -4.17 -10.83
CA CYS A 202 -5.78 -3.09 -11.40
C CYS A 202 -5.02 -2.26 -12.43
N ARG A 203 -5.75 -1.59 -13.33
CA ARG A 203 -5.18 -0.74 -14.40
C ARG A 203 -5.83 0.63 -14.45
N ASN A 204 -5.03 1.65 -14.79
CA ASN A 204 -5.48 3.04 -14.91
C ASN A 204 -6.13 3.54 -13.61
N VAL A 205 -5.37 3.52 -12.51
CA VAL A 205 -5.84 3.89 -11.17
C VAL A 205 -5.33 5.27 -10.77
N ARG A 206 -6.20 6.07 -10.18
CA ARG A 206 -5.85 7.36 -9.55
C ARG A 206 -6.30 7.37 -8.11
N ILE A 207 -5.35 7.59 -7.19
CA ILE A 207 -5.63 7.82 -5.76
C ILE A 207 -5.10 9.22 -5.44
N SER A 208 -5.98 10.13 -5.01
CA SER A 208 -5.60 11.53 -4.80
C SER A 208 -6.35 12.17 -3.63
N ASN A 209 -5.75 13.24 -3.08
CA ASN A 209 -6.36 14.15 -2.10
C ASN A 209 -6.92 13.44 -0.86
N SER A 210 -6.34 12.31 -0.47
CA SER A 210 -6.92 11.39 0.52
C SER A 210 -6.04 11.28 1.77
N SER A 211 -6.67 10.99 2.91
CA SER A 211 -6.00 10.75 4.19
C SER A 211 -6.31 9.36 4.71
N ILE A 212 -5.29 8.50 4.83
CA ILE A 212 -5.46 7.10 5.20
C ILE A 212 -4.64 6.77 6.45
N ASN A 213 -5.33 6.36 7.51
CA ASN A 213 -4.74 5.89 8.76
C ASN A 213 -4.94 4.39 8.94
N ALA A 214 -3.84 3.64 9.12
CA ALA A 214 -3.84 2.19 9.23
C ALA A 214 -2.71 1.70 10.16
N PRO A 215 -2.84 1.82 11.49
CA PRO A 215 -1.74 1.56 12.42
C PRO A 215 -1.29 0.10 12.50
N ASN A 216 -2.13 -0.84 12.16
CA ASN A 216 -1.82 -2.27 12.26
C ASN A 216 -1.53 -2.94 10.91
N ASP A 217 -1.65 -2.21 9.79
CA ASP A 217 -1.32 -2.68 8.45
C ASP A 217 -1.08 -1.50 7.50
N ASP A 218 -1.01 -1.74 6.20
CA ASP A 218 -0.63 -0.76 5.22
C ASP A 218 -1.75 0.24 4.91
N ALA A 219 -1.42 1.51 4.70
CA ALA A 219 -2.42 2.53 4.36
C ALA A 219 -2.88 2.42 2.90
N ILE A 220 -1.94 2.27 1.97
CA ILE A 220 -2.22 2.06 0.55
C ILE A 220 -1.29 0.96 0.04
N THR A 221 -1.86 -0.08 -0.56
CA THR A 221 -1.10 -1.21 -1.09
C THR A 221 -1.44 -1.44 -2.56
N LEU A 222 -0.41 -1.66 -3.38
CA LEU A 222 -0.56 -2.17 -4.74
C LEU A 222 -0.15 -3.64 -4.72
N LYS A 223 -1.02 -4.53 -5.18
CA LYS A 223 -0.80 -5.98 -5.18
C LYS A 223 -0.97 -6.57 -6.56
N GLY A 224 -0.39 -7.74 -6.75
CA GLY A 224 -0.55 -8.59 -7.93
C GLY A 224 -0.80 -10.02 -7.47
N SER A 225 -1.94 -10.28 -6.83
CA SER A 225 -2.29 -11.61 -6.32
C SER A 225 -2.78 -12.55 -7.41
N HIS A 226 -2.86 -13.83 -7.09
CA HIS A 226 -3.46 -14.85 -7.96
C HIS A 226 -4.98 -15.01 -7.77
N ALA A 227 -5.63 -14.07 -7.08
CA ALA A 227 -7.05 -14.18 -6.72
C ALA A 227 -8.00 -14.33 -7.90
N LEU A 228 -7.58 -13.86 -9.09
CA LEU A 228 -8.33 -13.98 -10.35
C LEU A 228 -8.03 -15.26 -11.12
N GLY A 229 -7.10 -16.11 -10.65
CA GLY A 229 -6.67 -17.32 -11.32
C GLY A 229 -5.62 -17.10 -12.43
N GLU A 230 -5.07 -15.90 -12.50
CA GLU A 230 -4.02 -15.51 -13.44
C GLU A 230 -3.12 -14.44 -12.83
N ALA A 231 -1.87 -14.36 -13.31
CA ALA A 231 -0.96 -13.27 -13.01
C ALA A 231 -1.34 -12.05 -13.86
N ARG A 232 -2.07 -11.10 -13.27
CA ARG A 232 -2.52 -9.90 -13.97
C ARG A 232 -1.71 -8.68 -13.54
N VAL A 233 -1.26 -7.88 -14.51
CA VAL A 233 -0.46 -6.69 -14.25
C VAL A 233 -1.26 -5.59 -13.55
N SER A 234 -0.62 -4.94 -12.57
CA SER A 234 -1.03 -3.66 -11.98
C SER A 234 -0.27 -2.54 -12.68
N GLU A 235 -0.95 -1.68 -13.47
CA GLU A 235 -0.27 -0.69 -14.30
C GLU A 235 -1.00 0.64 -14.46
N ASN A 236 -0.24 1.68 -14.82
CA ASN A 236 -0.73 3.04 -15.02
C ASN A 236 -1.40 3.59 -13.75
N ILE A 237 -0.67 3.61 -12.65
CA ILE A 237 -1.19 3.96 -11.32
C ILE A 237 -0.55 5.25 -10.82
N THR A 238 -1.37 6.17 -10.32
CA THR A 238 -0.90 7.38 -9.63
C THR A 238 -1.44 7.44 -8.20
N ILE A 239 -0.53 7.74 -7.25
CA ILE A 239 -0.87 8.06 -5.85
C ILE A 239 -0.29 9.45 -5.59
N THR A 240 -1.14 10.44 -5.30
CA THR A 240 -0.67 11.82 -5.18
C THR A 240 -1.47 12.66 -4.17
N ASN A 241 -0.85 13.75 -3.69
CA ASN A 241 -1.50 14.74 -2.81
C ASN A 241 -2.20 14.11 -1.61
N SER A 242 -1.60 13.12 -0.99
CA SER A 242 -2.25 12.31 0.04
C SER A 242 -1.42 12.26 1.32
N MET A 243 -2.05 11.86 2.42
CA MET A 243 -1.39 11.62 3.70
C MET A 243 -1.65 10.18 4.14
N VAL A 244 -0.59 9.52 4.60
CA VAL A 244 -0.67 8.18 5.19
C VAL A 244 -0.12 8.19 6.61
N SER A 245 -0.74 7.43 7.52
CA SER A 245 -0.35 7.46 8.92
C SER A 245 -0.63 6.14 9.65
N GLY A 246 0.06 5.96 10.79
CA GLY A 246 -0.18 4.90 11.75
C GLY A 246 -0.57 5.45 13.12
N PHE A 247 -1.43 6.46 13.17
CA PHE A 247 -2.01 6.98 14.41
C PHE A 247 -2.88 5.91 15.09
N GLU A 248 -3.16 6.08 16.37
CA GLU A 248 -4.15 5.23 17.05
C GLU A 248 -5.47 5.22 16.27
N ALA A 249 -6.02 4.02 16.03
CA ALA A 249 -7.23 3.87 15.24
C ALA A 249 -8.39 4.73 15.80
N GLY A 250 -9.08 5.44 14.92
CA GLY A 250 -10.14 6.39 15.24
C GLY A 250 -9.66 7.83 15.44
N SER A 251 -8.35 8.03 15.70
CA SER A 251 -7.83 9.35 16.07
C SER A 251 -7.60 10.30 14.87
N LEU A 252 -7.59 9.78 13.66
CA LEU A 252 -7.61 10.62 12.46
C LEU A 252 -8.98 11.29 12.29
N LEU A 253 -10.05 10.52 12.42
CA LEU A 253 -11.42 11.01 12.24
C LEU A 253 -11.95 11.85 13.42
N ASP A 254 -11.45 11.62 14.63
CA ASP A 254 -11.80 12.45 15.80
C ASP A 254 -10.93 13.71 15.93
N GLY A 255 -9.89 13.86 15.08
CA GLY A 255 -9.01 15.01 15.03
C GLY A 255 -7.97 15.06 16.15
N THR A 256 -7.78 14.00 16.93
CA THR A 256 -6.80 13.97 18.04
C THR A 256 -5.40 13.55 17.60
N TYR A 257 -5.26 12.85 16.46
CA TYR A 257 -3.99 12.42 15.86
C TYR A 257 -3.02 11.77 16.85
N LYS A 258 -3.54 10.86 17.68
CA LYS A 258 -2.78 10.24 18.76
C LYS A 258 -1.66 9.37 18.20
N ARG A 259 -0.43 9.68 18.62
CA ARG A 259 0.80 8.95 18.26
C ARG A 259 1.21 7.96 19.34
N THR A 260 0.26 7.29 19.92
CA THR A 260 0.57 6.21 20.87
C THR A 260 1.40 5.16 20.13
N VAL A 261 2.47 4.66 20.76
CA VAL A 261 3.29 3.60 20.16
C VAL A 261 2.48 2.31 20.19
N GLN A 262 1.53 2.21 19.25
CA GLN A 262 0.80 0.98 19.01
C GLN A 262 1.73 0.06 18.20
N ARG A 263 1.92 -1.15 18.70
CA ARG A 263 2.68 -2.15 17.96
C ARG A 263 1.72 -2.90 17.04
N ALA A 264 2.06 -2.95 15.75
CA ALA A 264 1.39 -3.83 14.81
C ALA A 264 1.46 -5.30 15.28
N PRO A 265 0.69 -6.23 14.69
CA PRO A 265 0.67 -7.63 15.11
C PRO A 265 2.04 -8.31 15.12
N ASP A 266 2.97 -7.88 14.26
CA ASP A 266 4.36 -8.32 14.23
C ASP A 266 5.24 -7.69 15.33
N ARG A 267 4.69 -6.75 16.12
CA ARG A 267 5.32 -6.03 17.24
C ARG A 267 6.44 -5.06 16.86
N ASP A 268 6.49 -4.63 15.61
CA ASP A 268 7.56 -3.74 15.13
C ASP A 268 7.14 -2.26 14.98
N GLY A 269 6.11 -1.82 15.64
CA GLY A 269 5.59 -0.45 15.59
C GLY A 269 4.41 -0.29 14.64
N PRO A 270 3.85 0.91 14.50
CA PRO A 270 2.73 1.18 13.59
C PRO A 270 3.16 1.02 12.14
N THR A 271 2.23 0.58 11.28
CA THR A 271 2.47 0.36 9.85
C THR A 271 2.13 1.57 9.01
N GLY A 272 0.91 1.79 8.60
CA GLY A 272 0.43 3.00 7.94
C GLY A 272 1.26 3.48 6.74
N ARG A 273 1.80 2.58 5.92
CA ARG A 273 2.73 2.89 4.83
C ARG A 273 2.09 2.80 3.44
N ILE A 274 2.83 3.22 2.42
CA ILE A 274 2.55 2.85 1.03
C ILE A 274 3.46 1.69 0.64
N LYS A 275 2.88 0.65 0.04
CA LYS A 275 3.60 -0.56 -0.35
C LYS A 275 3.20 -1.05 -1.74
N ILE A 276 4.17 -1.53 -2.51
CA ILE A 276 3.97 -2.44 -3.64
C ILE A 276 4.32 -3.84 -3.14
N GLY A 277 3.42 -4.80 -3.27
CA GLY A 277 3.50 -6.14 -2.71
C GLY A 277 2.63 -6.23 -1.43
N THR A 278 2.71 -7.25 -0.58
CA THR A 278 3.60 -8.45 -0.62
C THR A 278 3.14 -9.51 -1.63
N GLU A 279 1.82 -9.62 -1.87
CA GLU A 279 1.29 -10.44 -2.97
C GLU A 279 1.81 -9.84 -4.28
N SER A 280 2.72 -10.55 -4.94
CA SER A 280 3.49 -10.06 -6.08
C SER A 280 3.76 -11.16 -7.10
N GLU A 281 2.70 -11.76 -7.62
CA GLU A 281 2.77 -12.66 -8.76
C GLU A 281 2.56 -11.91 -10.07
N GLY A 282 1.53 -11.05 -10.14
CA GLY A 282 1.29 -10.13 -11.25
C GLY A 282 2.25 -8.93 -11.22
N ASP A 283 2.74 -8.53 -12.37
CA ASP A 283 3.71 -7.45 -12.55
C ASP A 283 3.17 -6.07 -12.12
N PHE A 284 4.12 -5.14 -11.87
CA PHE A 284 3.83 -3.74 -11.56
C PHE A 284 4.59 -2.82 -12.52
N ARG A 285 3.86 -1.93 -13.24
CA ARG A 285 4.48 -1.06 -14.27
C ARG A 285 3.88 0.33 -14.29
N ASN A 286 4.72 1.30 -14.66
CA ASN A 286 4.29 2.68 -14.89
C ASN A 286 3.51 3.27 -13.70
N ILE A 287 4.19 3.36 -12.56
CA ILE A 287 3.60 3.79 -11.28
C ILE A 287 4.26 5.09 -10.83
N THR A 288 3.46 6.06 -10.44
CA THR A 288 3.94 7.32 -9.87
C THR A 288 3.35 7.54 -8.48
N ILE A 289 4.23 7.80 -7.49
CA ILE A 289 3.85 8.17 -6.13
C ILE A 289 4.46 9.55 -5.85
N SER A 290 3.64 10.57 -5.59
CA SER A 290 4.16 11.94 -5.46
C SER A 290 3.36 12.81 -4.50
N ASN A 291 4.04 13.81 -3.90
CA ASN A 291 3.40 14.78 -3.01
C ASN A 291 2.67 14.09 -1.83
N VAL A 292 3.34 13.17 -1.15
CA VAL A 292 2.74 12.41 -0.05
C VAL A 292 3.44 12.71 1.28
N VAL A 293 2.63 12.87 2.32
CA VAL A 293 3.08 13.00 3.71
C VAL A 293 2.89 11.68 4.44
N PHE A 294 3.94 11.21 5.12
CA PHE A 294 3.90 10.05 6.02
C PHE A 294 4.11 10.52 7.46
N ASP A 295 3.25 10.14 8.38
CA ASP A 295 3.46 10.43 9.81
C ASP A 295 3.24 9.17 10.65
N THR A 296 4.24 8.85 11.48
CA THR A 296 4.17 7.67 12.36
C THR A 296 3.91 6.39 11.55
N SER A 297 4.74 6.14 10.55
CA SER A 297 4.56 5.13 9.50
C SER A 297 5.83 4.33 9.28
N ARG A 298 5.75 3.16 8.65
CA ARG A 298 6.91 2.34 8.26
C ARG A 298 7.65 2.85 7.02
N GLY A 299 7.21 3.94 6.39
CA GLY A 299 7.82 4.49 5.19
C GLY A 299 7.29 3.88 3.89
N LEU A 300 8.13 3.80 2.87
CA LEU A 300 7.80 3.30 1.54
C LEU A 300 8.42 1.92 1.32
N ALA A 301 7.65 0.96 0.80
CA ALA A 301 8.12 -0.38 0.47
C ALA A 301 7.80 -0.78 -0.97
N LEU A 302 8.79 -1.33 -1.69
CA LEU A 302 8.67 -1.92 -3.02
C LEU A 302 9.16 -3.37 -2.93
N GLU A 303 8.24 -4.33 -2.99
CA GLU A 303 8.51 -5.74 -2.67
C GLU A 303 8.04 -6.66 -3.79
N SER A 304 8.95 -7.39 -4.42
CA SER A 304 8.65 -8.50 -5.32
C SER A 304 9.20 -9.79 -4.72
N VAL A 305 8.33 -10.72 -4.34
CA VAL A 305 8.74 -11.96 -3.66
C VAL A 305 8.05 -13.22 -4.19
N ASP A 306 7.08 -13.08 -5.09
CA ASP A 306 6.31 -14.21 -5.63
C ASP A 306 6.41 -14.32 -7.17
N GLY A 307 7.40 -13.64 -7.78
CA GLY A 307 7.68 -13.77 -9.22
C GLY A 307 7.42 -12.52 -10.07
N ALA A 308 6.81 -11.47 -9.53
CA ALA A 308 6.50 -10.25 -10.27
C ALA A 308 7.73 -9.46 -10.71
N HIS A 309 7.57 -8.77 -11.84
CA HIS A 309 8.47 -7.71 -12.27
C HIS A 309 7.94 -6.34 -11.82
N ILE A 310 8.74 -5.58 -11.06
CA ILE A 310 8.45 -4.18 -10.70
C ILE A 310 9.32 -3.28 -11.58
N GLU A 311 8.68 -2.48 -12.43
CA GLU A 311 9.37 -1.67 -13.43
C GLU A 311 8.75 -0.28 -13.59
N ASP A 312 9.56 0.71 -13.94
CA ASP A 312 9.10 2.05 -14.29
C ASP A 312 8.30 2.72 -13.14
N VAL A 313 8.92 2.75 -11.96
CA VAL A 313 8.34 3.38 -10.76
C VAL A 313 9.05 4.71 -10.46
N ALA A 314 8.28 5.78 -10.39
CA ALA A 314 8.75 7.10 -10.01
C ALA A 314 8.14 7.55 -8.68
N VAL A 315 8.99 7.91 -7.70
CA VAL A 315 8.57 8.45 -6.41
C VAL A 315 9.18 9.83 -6.20
N SER A 316 8.38 10.83 -5.83
CA SER A 316 8.90 12.17 -5.66
C SER A 316 8.14 13.03 -4.65
N ASN A 317 8.84 14.03 -4.07
CA ASN A 317 8.26 15.01 -3.14
C ASN A 317 7.59 14.33 -1.93
N ILE A 318 8.35 13.56 -1.20
CA ILE A 318 7.88 12.80 -0.04
C ILE A 318 8.42 13.43 1.25
N THR A 319 7.55 13.64 2.23
CA THR A 319 7.98 13.95 3.60
C THR A 319 7.52 12.86 4.55
N MET A 320 8.43 12.46 5.45
CA MET A 320 8.17 11.42 6.45
C MET A 320 8.58 11.92 7.83
N ARG A 321 7.77 11.63 8.83
CA ARG A 321 8.07 11.94 10.23
C ARG A 321 7.74 10.75 11.13
N ASN A 322 8.61 10.50 12.12
CA ASN A 322 8.46 9.38 13.06
C ASN A 322 8.36 8.03 12.34
N VAL A 323 9.32 7.78 11.44
CA VAL A 323 9.34 6.51 10.70
C VAL A 323 9.68 5.37 11.65
N SER A 324 8.79 4.39 11.75
CA SER A 324 8.89 3.26 12.70
C SER A 324 9.67 2.06 12.15
N ASN A 325 10.14 2.14 10.91
CA ASN A 325 10.89 1.09 10.23
C ASN A 325 11.86 1.74 9.21
N ALA A 326 12.20 1.09 8.10
CA ALA A 326 13.04 1.66 7.06
C ALA A 326 12.31 2.77 6.28
N PRO A 327 12.90 3.97 6.10
CA PRO A 327 12.27 5.02 5.28
C PRO A 327 12.01 4.59 3.84
N ILE A 328 12.95 3.86 3.23
CA ILE A 328 12.85 3.29 1.89
C ILE A 328 13.24 1.81 1.98
N PHE A 329 12.37 0.94 1.54
CA PHE A 329 12.60 -0.51 1.50
C PHE A 329 12.31 -1.04 0.10
N ILE A 330 13.36 -1.48 -0.61
CA ILE A 330 13.27 -2.13 -1.92
C ILE A 330 13.77 -3.56 -1.75
N ARG A 331 12.89 -4.54 -1.94
CA ARG A 331 13.21 -5.97 -1.71
C ARG A 331 12.77 -6.85 -2.87
N LEU A 332 13.72 -7.49 -3.52
CA LEU A 332 13.50 -8.67 -4.33
C LEU A 332 13.76 -9.91 -3.45
N GLY A 333 12.82 -10.84 -3.39
CA GLY A 333 12.91 -12.06 -2.61
C GLY A 333 12.40 -13.28 -3.38
N SER A 334 12.32 -14.44 -2.71
CA SER A 334 11.90 -15.70 -3.30
C SER A 334 10.96 -16.48 -2.37
N ARG A 335 9.95 -15.79 -1.80
CA ARG A 335 8.90 -16.45 -1.00
C ARG A 335 8.11 -17.45 -1.86
N MET A 336 7.85 -17.09 -3.11
CA MET A 336 7.25 -17.91 -4.16
C MET A 336 5.89 -18.51 -3.74
N ARG A 337 5.02 -17.71 -3.15
CA ARG A 337 3.62 -18.07 -2.94
C ARG A 337 2.84 -17.86 -4.25
N ALA A 338 3.16 -18.67 -5.24
CA ALA A 338 2.72 -18.60 -6.63
C ALA A 338 2.56 -20.02 -7.19
N PRO A 339 1.94 -20.21 -8.36
CA PRO A 339 1.89 -21.51 -9.04
C PRO A 339 3.27 -22.11 -9.28
N GLU A 340 3.32 -23.44 -9.30
CA GLU A 340 4.56 -24.19 -9.57
C GLU A 340 5.17 -23.78 -10.92
N GLY A 341 6.49 -23.59 -10.92
CA GLY A 341 7.23 -23.17 -12.12
C GLY A 341 7.36 -21.65 -12.28
N THR A 342 6.75 -20.84 -11.40
CA THR A 342 6.98 -19.39 -11.39
C THR A 342 8.45 -19.10 -11.08
N ALA A 343 9.11 -18.26 -11.88
CA ALA A 343 10.48 -17.84 -11.67
C ALA A 343 10.55 -16.66 -10.68
N ILE A 344 11.73 -16.44 -10.07
CA ILE A 344 11.98 -15.22 -9.29
C ILE A 344 11.84 -14.00 -10.22
N GLY A 345 11.14 -12.96 -9.75
CA GLY A 345 10.88 -11.75 -10.51
C GLY A 345 12.09 -10.81 -10.64
N SER A 346 11.82 -9.53 -10.86
CA SER A 346 12.86 -8.50 -10.92
C SER A 346 12.36 -7.15 -10.41
N ILE A 347 13.28 -6.28 -9.98
CA ILE A 347 12.98 -4.88 -9.67
C ILE A 347 14.01 -4.04 -10.43
N LYS A 348 13.54 -3.15 -11.32
CA LYS A 348 14.42 -2.31 -12.13
C LYS A 348 13.77 -1.02 -12.62
N ARG A 349 14.57 -0.03 -12.99
CA ARG A 349 14.15 1.30 -13.44
C ARG A 349 13.28 2.02 -12.40
N ILE A 350 13.83 2.13 -11.19
CA ILE A 350 13.20 2.81 -10.06
C ILE A 350 13.87 4.17 -9.85
N SER A 351 13.08 5.24 -9.81
CA SER A 351 13.55 6.59 -9.52
C SER A 351 12.87 7.14 -8.27
N ILE A 352 13.66 7.55 -7.28
CA ILE A 352 13.16 8.16 -6.04
C ILE A 352 13.85 9.51 -5.84
N SER A 353 13.07 10.59 -5.70
CA SER A 353 13.64 11.93 -5.61
C SER A 353 12.91 12.82 -4.59
N ASN A 354 13.65 13.81 -4.04
CA ASN A 354 13.11 14.81 -3.10
C ASN A 354 12.38 14.16 -1.90
N VAL A 355 13.09 13.33 -1.15
CA VAL A 355 12.56 12.67 0.06
C VAL A 355 13.20 13.27 1.30
N THR A 356 12.40 13.69 2.27
CA THR A 356 12.87 14.11 3.59
C THR A 356 12.25 13.23 4.66
N ALA A 357 13.06 12.49 5.42
CA ALA A 357 12.62 11.69 6.55
C ALA A 357 13.29 12.16 7.84
N TYR A 358 12.50 12.38 8.88
CA TYR A 358 12.96 12.79 10.20
C TYR A 358 12.51 11.84 11.29
N ASN A 359 13.40 11.57 12.24
CA ASN A 359 13.16 10.72 13.39
C ASN A 359 12.86 9.25 12.99
N ALA A 360 13.68 8.73 12.05
CA ALA A 360 13.58 7.34 11.61
C ALA A 360 14.09 6.37 12.67
N ASP A 361 13.54 5.15 12.69
CA ASP A 361 13.95 4.10 13.61
C ASP A 361 15.44 3.74 13.41
N PRO A 362 16.25 3.74 14.46
CA PRO A 362 17.68 3.51 14.31
C PRO A 362 18.03 2.06 13.96
N ARG A 363 17.14 1.10 14.19
CA ARG A 363 17.40 -0.32 13.88
C ARG A 363 17.57 -0.57 12.39
N TYR A 364 16.90 0.23 11.56
CA TYR A 364 16.84 0.03 10.11
C TYR A 364 17.39 1.23 9.36
N ALA A 365 18.27 0.94 8.40
CA ALA A 365 18.63 1.87 7.34
C ALA A 365 17.55 1.87 6.24
N SER A 366 17.68 2.74 5.25
CA SER A 366 17.03 2.49 3.95
C SER A 366 17.70 1.29 3.28
N ILE A 367 16.90 0.42 2.66
CA ILE A 367 17.35 -0.90 2.18
C ILE A 367 17.08 -1.02 0.69
N ILE A 368 18.10 -1.48 -0.06
CA ILE A 368 17.96 -1.98 -1.42
C ILE A 368 18.56 -3.38 -1.42
N SER A 369 17.75 -4.43 -1.56
CA SER A 369 18.24 -5.79 -1.41
C SER A 369 17.57 -6.76 -2.40
N GLY A 370 18.38 -7.32 -3.28
CA GLY A 370 18.08 -8.53 -4.03
C GLY A 370 18.34 -9.79 -3.21
N VAL A 371 18.48 -10.91 -3.91
CA VAL A 371 18.89 -12.22 -3.38
C VAL A 371 20.05 -12.77 -4.23
N PRO A 372 20.83 -13.74 -3.73
CA PRO A 372 21.92 -14.31 -4.49
C PRO A 372 21.51 -14.73 -5.91
N GLY A 373 22.21 -14.20 -6.92
CA GLY A 373 21.93 -14.47 -8.34
C GLY A 373 20.79 -13.64 -8.95
N HIS A 374 20.09 -12.82 -8.18
CA HIS A 374 19.03 -11.93 -8.66
C HIS A 374 19.15 -10.55 -8.01
N ASP A 375 19.73 -9.63 -8.76
CA ASP A 375 19.99 -8.27 -8.30
C ASP A 375 18.76 -7.37 -8.47
N VAL A 376 18.65 -6.37 -7.60
CA VAL A 376 17.83 -5.18 -7.86
C VAL A 376 18.63 -4.27 -8.78
N GLU A 377 18.05 -3.84 -9.90
CA GLU A 377 18.79 -3.17 -10.98
C GLU A 377 18.29 -1.75 -11.25
N ASP A 378 19.18 -0.88 -11.70
CA ASP A 378 18.88 0.48 -12.20
C ASP A 378 17.97 1.28 -11.25
N VAL A 379 18.51 1.57 -10.05
CA VAL A 379 17.82 2.36 -9.03
C VAL A 379 18.54 3.69 -8.84
N LYS A 380 17.81 4.79 -9.00
CA LYS A 380 18.32 6.15 -8.83
C LYS A 380 17.63 6.86 -7.68
N LEU A 381 18.41 7.33 -6.71
CA LEU A 381 17.94 8.14 -5.60
C LEU A 381 18.60 9.51 -5.64
N SER A 382 17.80 10.58 -5.62
CA SER A 382 18.31 11.96 -5.74
C SER A 382 17.63 12.91 -4.76
N GLY A 383 18.41 13.80 -4.11
CA GLY A 383 17.84 14.79 -3.19
C GLY A 383 17.19 14.15 -1.95
N ILE A 384 17.88 13.20 -1.34
CA ILE A 384 17.37 12.42 -0.21
C ILE A 384 17.97 12.96 1.10
N ARG A 385 17.13 13.34 2.05
CA ARG A 385 17.56 13.74 3.40
C ARG A 385 16.96 12.80 4.45
N LEU A 386 17.82 12.06 5.16
CA LEU A 386 17.39 11.12 6.20
C LEU A 386 18.03 11.49 7.54
N VAL A 387 17.19 11.60 8.57
CA VAL A 387 17.62 11.83 9.95
C VAL A 387 17.16 10.66 10.82
N SER A 388 18.11 9.77 11.15
CA SER A 388 17.87 8.66 12.07
C SER A 388 17.82 9.13 13.53
N ARG A 389 17.12 8.42 14.40
CA ARG A 389 17.25 8.62 15.84
C ARG A 389 18.68 8.33 16.32
N GLY A 390 19.38 7.42 15.66
CA GLY A 390 20.74 7.01 16.00
C GLY A 390 20.86 6.31 17.37
N GLY A 391 22.07 6.28 17.90
CA GLY A 391 22.36 5.75 19.23
C GLY A 391 22.79 4.29 19.25
N LEU A 392 23.06 3.69 18.10
CA LEU A 392 23.49 2.29 17.97
C LEU A 392 24.98 2.17 17.58
N THR A 393 25.49 0.98 17.79
CA THR A 393 26.86 0.58 17.51
C THR A 393 26.89 -0.72 16.70
N LEU A 394 28.05 -1.13 16.21
CA LEU A 394 28.22 -2.46 15.61
C LEU A 394 28.06 -3.61 16.63
N ASP A 395 28.28 -3.34 17.91
CA ASP A 395 28.02 -4.33 18.96
C ASP A 395 26.54 -4.68 19.08
N ASP A 396 25.65 -3.68 18.93
CA ASP A 396 24.20 -3.91 18.90
C ASP A 396 23.81 -4.77 17.70
N THR A 397 24.43 -4.54 16.55
CA THR A 397 24.25 -5.35 15.35
C THR A 397 24.70 -6.80 15.56
N ALA A 398 25.86 -6.99 16.20
CA ALA A 398 26.41 -8.32 16.44
C ALA A 398 25.61 -9.12 17.48
N LYS A 399 25.17 -8.47 18.55
CA LYS A 399 24.44 -9.12 19.67
C LYS A 399 22.94 -9.24 19.43
N GLN A 400 22.35 -8.36 18.60
CA GLN A 400 20.92 -8.34 18.32
C GLN A 400 20.07 -8.40 19.60
N PRO A 401 20.04 -7.35 20.44
CA PRO A 401 19.26 -7.36 21.67
C PRO A 401 17.81 -7.78 21.46
N ALA A 402 17.32 -8.70 22.29
CA ALA A 402 16.04 -9.38 22.08
C ALA A 402 14.83 -8.41 22.05
N ASP A 403 14.90 -7.32 22.80
CA ASP A 403 13.86 -6.30 22.87
C ASP A 403 13.82 -5.38 21.63
N MET A 404 14.91 -5.38 20.83
CA MET A 404 15.06 -4.59 19.61
C MET A 404 14.88 -5.41 18.33
N VAL A 405 14.59 -6.70 18.42
CA VAL A 405 14.43 -7.61 17.29
C VAL A 405 12.96 -8.03 17.18
N ASN A 406 12.47 -8.12 15.95
CA ASN A 406 11.11 -8.58 15.69
C ASN A 406 10.93 -10.03 16.12
N SER A 407 10.08 -10.26 17.10
CA SER A 407 9.80 -11.61 17.62
C SER A 407 9.06 -12.51 16.64
N PHE A 408 8.45 -11.97 15.59
CA PHE A 408 7.73 -12.75 14.58
C PHE A 408 8.68 -13.66 13.81
N PHE A 409 9.83 -13.12 13.36
CA PHE A 409 10.82 -13.88 12.59
C PHE A 409 11.73 -14.77 13.44
N PHE A 410 11.89 -14.45 14.71
CA PHE A 410 12.86 -15.13 15.57
C PHE A 410 12.25 -16.00 16.67
N ARG A 411 10.93 -16.10 16.74
CA ARG A 411 10.21 -16.89 17.76
C ARG A 411 10.60 -18.39 17.76
N ALA A 412 10.79 -18.96 16.60
CA ALA A 412 11.03 -20.39 16.47
C ALA A 412 12.48 -20.80 16.76
N SER A 413 13.41 -19.84 16.79
CA SER A 413 14.86 -20.11 16.87
C SER A 413 15.49 -19.81 18.24
N GLY A 414 14.69 -19.49 19.25
CA GLY A 414 15.24 -19.18 20.59
C GLY A 414 16.00 -17.86 20.69
N GLY A 415 15.82 -16.94 19.72
CA GLY A 415 16.51 -15.66 19.64
C GLY A 415 17.36 -15.53 18.38
N VAL A 416 18.02 -14.38 18.25
CA VAL A 416 18.94 -14.13 17.14
C VAL A 416 20.34 -14.59 17.55
N PRO A 417 20.98 -15.49 16.81
CA PRO A 417 22.34 -15.91 17.13
C PRO A 417 23.29 -14.70 16.97
N PRO A 418 24.35 -14.62 17.80
CA PRO A 418 25.42 -13.65 17.60
C PRO A 418 26.00 -13.80 16.18
N ARG A 419 26.30 -12.68 15.53
CA ARG A 419 26.85 -12.63 14.18
C ARG A 419 28.05 -11.69 14.11
N GLN A 420 28.86 -11.86 13.09
CA GLN A 420 29.98 -10.96 12.85
C GLN A 420 29.47 -9.56 12.48
N PRO A 421 30.24 -8.51 12.79
CA PRO A 421 29.94 -7.17 12.30
C PRO A 421 29.77 -7.17 10.78
N TYR A 422 28.73 -6.50 10.28
CA TYR A 422 28.31 -6.43 8.87
C TYR A 422 27.67 -7.71 8.31
N GLU A 423 27.70 -8.83 8.99
CA GLU A 423 26.98 -10.02 8.59
C GLU A 423 25.48 -9.79 8.73
N THR A 424 24.75 -9.93 7.64
CA THR A 424 23.28 -9.78 7.60
C THR A 424 22.68 -11.02 6.95
N PRO A 425 21.69 -11.70 7.55
CA PRO A 425 21.12 -12.92 6.99
C PRO A 425 20.40 -12.64 5.65
N GLU A 426 20.44 -13.61 4.73
CA GLU A 426 19.81 -13.44 3.40
C GLU A 426 18.28 -13.38 3.45
N ARG A 427 17.65 -14.26 4.22
CA ARG A 427 16.19 -14.30 4.38
C ARG A 427 15.42 -14.30 3.05
N GLU A 428 15.87 -15.07 2.08
CA GLU A 428 15.36 -15.07 0.71
C GLU A 428 13.87 -15.40 0.62
N LYS A 429 13.43 -16.40 1.43
CA LYS A 429 12.07 -16.95 1.41
C LYS A 429 11.14 -16.39 2.47
N GLU A 430 11.64 -15.49 3.31
CA GLU A 430 10.88 -14.93 4.41
C GLU A 430 9.89 -13.85 3.93
N TYR A 431 8.92 -13.54 4.78
CA TYR A 431 8.04 -12.39 4.58
C TYR A 431 8.88 -11.10 4.55
N PRO A 432 8.74 -10.25 3.52
CA PRO A 432 9.63 -9.13 3.29
C PRO A 432 9.32 -7.94 4.22
N GLU A 433 9.87 -7.96 5.39
CA GLU A 433 9.89 -6.82 6.31
C GLU A 433 11.34 -6.49 6.70
N PRO A 434 11.73 -5.21 6.82
CA PRO A 434 13.07 -4.83 7.26
C PRO A 434 13.53 -5.53 8.53
N SER A 435 12.62 -5.79 9.46
CA SER A 435 12.88 -6.50 10.72
C SER A 435 13.36 -7.95 10.53
N MET A 436 13.14 -8.55 9.36
CA MET A 436 13.68 -9.90 9.08
C MET A 436 15.21 -9.95 9.10
N PHE A 437 15.86 -8.82 8.86
CA PHE A 437 17.31 -8.69 8.90
C PHE A 437 17.85 -8.41 10.32
N GLY A 438 16.99 -8.09 11.28
CA GLY A 438 17.40 -7.58 12.58
C GLY A 438 17.96 -6.16 12.51
N ILE A 439 18.78 -5.77 13.49
CA ILE A 439 19.46 -4.47 13.50
C ILE A 439 20.51 -4.46 12.39
N LEU A 440 20.41 -3.51 11.48
CA LEU A 440 21.30 -3.40 10.33
C LEU A 440 22.64 -2.77 10.70
N PRO A 441 23.72 -3.14 10.00
CA PRO A 441 25.06 -2.59 10.23
C PRO A 441 25.28 -1.18 9.66
N ALA A 442 24.25 -0.52 9.16
CA ALA A 442 24.27 0.84 8.65
C ALA A 442 23.19 1.69 9.32
N TYR A 443 23.39 3.01 9.44
CA TYR A 443 22.35 3.92 9.89
C TYR A 443 21.63 4.64 8.73
N GLY A 444 22.23 4.68 7.54
CA GLY A 444 21.73 5.38 6.36
C GLY A 444 21.21 4.45 5.28
N PHE A 445 22.10 3.74 4.58
CA PHE A 445 21.76 2.79 3.53
C PHE A 445 22.46 1.44 3.70
N PHE A 446 21.69 0.37 3.54
CA PHE A 446 22.17 -1.00 3.37
C PHE A 446 21.78 -1.48 1.98
N ILE A 447 22.78 -1.76 1.12
CA ILE A 447 22.56 -2.13 -0.28
C ILE A 447 23.23 -3.47 -0.52
N ARG A 448 22.45 -4.46 -1.00
CA ARG A 448 22.94 -5.82 -1.22
C ARG A 448 22.29 -6.46 -2.44
N HIS A 449 23.09 -7.27 -3.18
CA HIS A 449 22.63 -7.90 -4.43
C HIS A 449 21.92 -6.89 -5.31
N ALA A 450 22.70 -5.88 -5.74
CA ALA A 450 22.17 -4.76 -6.49
C ALA A 450 23.13 -4.35 -7.61
N LYS A 451 22.59 -3.85 -8.72
CA LYS A 451 23.35 -3.50 -9.91
C LYS A 451 22.91 -2.17 -10.50
N GLY A 452 23.90 -1.31 -10.84
CA GLY A 452 23.59 -0.03 -11.47
C GLY A 452 22.83 0.94 -10.55
N ILE A 453 23.36 1.19 -9.36
CA ILE A 453 22.75 2.05 -8.35
C ILE A 453 23.36 3.45 -8.40
N GLU A 454 22.54 4.49 -8.37
CA GLU A 454 22.99 5.89 -8.30
C GLU A 454 22.38 6.58 -7.08
N LEU A 455 23.23 7.11 -6.21
CA LEU A 455 22.84 7.94 -5.07
C LEU A 455 23.44 9.34 -5.26
N SER A 456 22.60 10.33 -5.52
CA SER A 456 23.06 11.70 -5.73
C SER A 456 22.39 12.68 -4.76
N HIS A 457 23.18 13.62 -4.20
CA HIS A 457 22.68 14.63 -3.24
C HIS A 457 21.94 13.98 -2.04
N VAL A 458 22.56 12.95 -1.45
CA VAL A 458 22.03 12.26 -0.28
C VAL A 458 22.67 12.86 0.99
N ASP A 459 21.84 13.30 1.94
CA ASP A 459 22.25 13.88 3.24
C ASP A 459 21.76 12.96 4.38
N LEU A 460 22.70 12.32 5.06
CA LEU A 460 22.45 11.36 6.14
C LEU A 460 22.95 11.92 7.47
N SER A 461 22.09 11.90 8.48
CA SER A 461 22.42 12.34 9.82
C SER A 461 21.66 11.57 10.90
N TYR A 462 22.03 11.80 12.14
CA TYR A 462 21.39 11.18 13.29
C TYR A 462 21.23 12.19 14.45
N VAL A 463 20.23 11.96 15.31
CA VAL A 463 19.98 12.80 16.50
C VAL A 463 20.91 12.44 17.65
N LYS A 464 21.06 11.12 17.93
CA LYS A 464 22.03 10.60 18.90
C LYS A 464 23.21 10.01 18.15
N GLU A 465 24.44 10.17 18.66
CA GLU A 465 25.63 9.61 18.03
C GLU A 465 25.44 8.14 17.68
N ASP A 466 25.61 7.81 16.40
CA ASP A 466 25.54 6.45 15.88
C ASP A 466 26.93 6.07 15.34
N ARG A 467 27.46 4.93 15.75
CA ARG A 467 28.82 4.51 15.42
C ARG A 467 28.88 3.53 14.26
N ARG A 468 27.74 3.22 13.67
CA ARG A 468 27.70 2.41 12.44
C ARG A 468 28.02 3.28 11.24
N PRO A 469 28.52 2.70 10.14
CA PRO A 469 28.70 3.41 8.88
C PRO A 469 27.38 3.98 8.32
N ALA A 470 27.51 5.03 7.52
CA ALA A 470 26.36 5.59 6.78
C ALA A 470 25.91 4.66 5.66
N PHE A 471 26.87 4.01 5.00
CA PHE A 471 26.62 3.13 3.86
C PHE A 471 27.30 1.77 4.07
N VAL A 472 26.54 0.70 3.82
CA VAL A 472 27.08 -0.66 3.73
C VAL A 472 26.66 -1.24 2.39
N LEU A 473 27.65 -1.66 1.59
CA LEU A 473 27.49 -2.29 0.28
C LEU A 473 27.97 -3.73 0.37
N ASP A 474 27.14 -4.69 -0.02
CA ASP A 474 27.47 -6.10 -0.02
C ASP A 474 27.02 -6.76 -1.33
N SER A 475 27.95 -7.29 -2.11
CA SER A 475 27.63 -7.92 -3.40
C SER A 475 26.92 -6.96 -4.36
N VAL A 476 27.52 -5.78 -4.61
CA VAL A 476 26.98 -4.72 -5.48
C VAL A 476 27.86 -4.60 -6.74
N ASP A 477 27.23 -4.51 -7.90
CA ASP A 477 27.88 -4.34 -9.21
C ASP A 477 27.46 -3.01 -9.85
N GLY A 478 28.31 -2.01 -9.80
CA GLY A 478 28.04 -0.66 -10.30
C GLY A 478 27.23 0.19 -9.32
N ILE A 479 27.90 1.05 -8.57
CA ILE A 479 27.26 2.07 -7.74
C ILE A 479 28.04 3.38 -7.81
N ALA A 480 27.30 4.49 -8.00
CA ALA A 480 27.83 5.84 -7.94
C ALA A 480 27.26 6.58 -6.73
N LEU A 481 28.13 7.14 -5.90
CA LEU A 481 27.81 8.08 -4.83
C LEU A 481 28.27 9.48 -5.24
N GLU A 482 27.36 10.40 -5.47
CA GLU A 482 27.69 11.74 -5.96
C GLU A 482 27.11 12.84 -5.05
N ASN A 483 27.96 13.79 -4.63
CA ASN A 483 27.56 14.91 -3.76
C ASN A 483 26.84 14.45 -2.47
N CYS A 484 27.20 13.29 -1.93
CA CYS A 484 26.60 12.76 -0.70
C CYS A 484 27.26 13.35 0.55
N ARG A 485 26.47 13.53 1.59
CA ARG A 485 26.90 13.97 2.92
C ARG A 485 26.48 12.95 3.96
N ALA A 486 27.38 12.62 4.88
CA ALA A 486 27.07 11.71 5.97
C ALA A 486 27.68 12.23 7.28
N GLN A 487 26.86 12.31 8.32
CA GLN A 487 27.35 12.58 9.66
C GLN A 487 28.13 11.35 10.16
N LYS A 488 29.31 11.59 10.75
CA LYS A 488 30.24 10.55 11.16
C LYS A 488 30.64 10.73 12.61
N ALA A 489 30.51 9.68 13.42
CA ALA A 489 31.06 9.66 14.77
C ALA A 489 32.60 9.60 14.74
N SER A 490 33.25 10.11 15.78
CA SER A 490 34.71 10.03 15.89
C SER A 490 35.17 8.58 15.86
N GLY A 491 36.13 8.28 14.97
CA GLY A 491 36.69 6.94 14.80
C GLY A 491 35.80 5.93 14.07
N ALA A 492 34.57 6.30 13.70
CA ALA A 492 33.71 5.45 12.86
C ALA A 492 34.11 5.53 11.37
N VAL A 493 33.73 4.55 10.58
CA VAL A 493 33.84 4.57 9.11
C VAL A 493 32.57 5.10 8.49
N THR A 494 32.63 5.65 7.28
CA THR A 494 31.46 6.18 6.56
C THR A 494 30.87 5.15 5.60
N LEU A 495 31.75 4.39 4.93
CA LEU A 495 31.39 3.44 3.89
C LEU A 495 32.10 2.11 4.13
N VAL A 496 31.34 1.03 4.09
CA VAL A 496 31.85 -0.34 4.09
C VAL A 496 31.42 -1.04 2.79
N MET A 497 32.38 -1.65 2.13
CA MET A 497 32.18 -2.40 0.89
C MET A 497 32.63 -3.84 1.08
N MET A 498 31.83 -4.79 0.64
CA MET A 498 32.12 -6.22 0.63
C MET A 498 31.68 -6.79 -0.73
N ASN A 499 32.57 -7.52 -1.40
CA ASN A 499 32.29 -8.15 -2.70
C ASN A 499 31.70 -7.17 -3.73
N ALA A 500 32.15 -5.92 -3.74
CA ALA A 500 31.62 -4.86 -4.58
C ALA A 500 32.48 -4.65 -5.84
N LYS A 501 31.85 -4.27 -6.96
CA LYS A 501 32.49 -3.96 -8.23
C LYS A 501 32.03 -2.62 -8.74
N ALA A 502 32.88 -1.96 -9.55
CA ALA A 502 32.58 -0.69 -10.20
C ALA A 502 31.94 0.34 -9.24
N VAL A 503 32.64 0.59 -8.12
CA VAL A 503 32.17 1.55 -7.09
C VAL A 503 32.86 2.90 -7.33
N GLU A 504 32.07 3.95 -7.41
CA GLU A 504 32.54 5.32 -7.55
C GLU A 504 31.96 6.21 -6.44
N ALA A 505 32.79 7.09 -5.88
CA ALA A 505 32.35 8.12 -4.93
C ALA A 505 33.04 9.44 -5.31
N HIS A 506 32.24 10.47 -5.61
CA HIS A 506 32.72 11.76 -6.06
C HIS A 506 32.08 12.91 -5.26
N HIS A 507 32.90 13.87 -4.85
CA HIS A 507 32.48 15.09 -4.14
C HIS A 507 31.64 14.81 -2.87
N CYS A 508 31.85 13.66 -2.22
CA CYS A 508 31.13 13.28 -1.00
C CYS A 508 31.82 13.84 0.25
N ALA A 509 31.09 14.58 1.07
CA ALA A 509 31.61 14.97 2.37
C ALA A 509 31.76 13.74 3.28
N ALA A 510 32.88 13.60 3.99
CA ALA A 510 33.30 12.47 4.82
C ALA A 510 33.79 11.22 4.03
N LEU A 511 33.92 11.31 2.71
CA LEU A 511 34.60 10.31 1.87
C LEU A 511 35.63 11.00 0.97
N VAL A 512 36.78 10.38 0.77
CA VAL A 512 37.72 10.79 -0.27
C VAL A 512 37.18 10.27 -1.61
N ASP A 513 37.35 11.04 -2.68
CA ASP A 513 36.98 10.58 -4.03
C ASP A 513 37.63 9.22 -4.30
N PHE A 514 36.83 8.27 -4.73
CA PHE A 514 37.24 6.88 -4.85
C PHE A 514 36.66 6.24 -6.10
N ARG A 515 37.46 5.41 -6.74
CA ARG A 515 37.02 4.50 -7.79
C ARG A 515 37.62 3.12 -7.54
N GLY A 516 36.79 2.10 -7.47
CA GLY A 516 37.17 0.71 -7.27
C GLY A 516 36.56 -0.20 -8.31
N GLU A 517 37.36 -0.85 -9.13
CA GLU A 517 36.90 -1.80 -10.13
C GLU A 517 36.43 -3.13 -9.50
N SER A 518 37.17 -3.60 -8.48
CA SER A 518 36.80 -4.80 -7.72
C SER A 518 37.31 -4.67 -6.28
N VAL A 519 36.40 -4.78 -5.33
CA VAL A 519 36.67 -4.60 -3.89
C VAL A 519 36.14 -5.81 -3.13
N ALA A 520 37.07 -6.68 -2.68
CA ALA A 520 36.70 -7.80 -1.82
C ALA A 520 36.19 -7.32 -0.46
N ARG A 521 36.94 -6.39 0.19
CA ARG A 521 36.54 -5.68 1.41
C ARG A 521 37.29 -4.35 1.54
N LYS A 522 36.59 -3.29 1.89
CA LYS A 522 37.16 -1.99 2.21
C LYS A 522 36.28 -1.20 3.17
N GLU A 523 36.94 -0.51 4.11
CA GLU A 523 36.30 0.40 5.07
C GLU A 523 36.91 1.80 4.89
N MET A 524 36.07 2.83 4.78
CA MET A 524 36.45 4.22 4.48
C MET A 524 35.82 5.23 5.42
#